data_54d0d0ff3db303addaf023115675aa5f
#
_entry.id   54d0d0ff3db303addaf023115675aa5f
#
_cell.length_a   1.000
_cell.length_b   1.000
_cell.length_c   1.000
_cell.angle_alpha   90.00
_cell.angle_beta   90.00
_cell.angle_gamma   90.00
#
_symmetry.space_group_name_H-M   'P 1'
#
loop_
_entity.id
_entity.type
_entity.pdbx_description
1 polymer ?
#
loop_
_entity_poly.entity_id
_entity_poly.type
_entity_poly.pdbx_seq_one_letter_code
_entity_poly.pdbx_strand_id
1 'polypeptide(L)'
;MKILIVGSDLNAFLLAKYIKIQDSSHDIYLTTEETCVDESYTPIHIRENDVPSICDFVKYNQIEFTIATSQLAIINGIADIFKKEGFPIFAPFSEAARITFFNSIAKKIMYKLKINTPKFGIFDRENLALEYVRRSRFPIVIENDFNLLSRESTIYKTYSEAKLGLQKVFENGNEKIVIENYIETEPLYIYFITDGFNALPLVTIERTSGENFSVSASPSNKITENILVKILKQAIYPLLDDISKFAGGYTGIIGLKVKLVKDTFAILEFYNGFQYYDFQTFISLSEENIVDILYSAANGSLADDYDFIQHKEDFSYTVAVNKTEVLDYLEDTDFIQSEDSEKLIFTNTASTMTYAKNILLDYIQDVCTKDVYSRIIQAESKKELRI
;
A
#
# COMPACT_ATOMS: atom_id res chain seq x y z
N MET A 1 -3.59 11.47 24.06
CA MET A 1 -2.22 11.68 23.50
C MET A 1 -2.25 12.79 22.46
N LYS A 2 -1.13 13.52 22.34
CA LYS A 2 -0.88 14.40 21.19
C LYS A 2 -0.17 13.63 20.09
N ILE A 3 -0.84 13.45 18.97
CA ILE A 3 -0.37 12.64 17.85
C ILE A 3 -0.14 13.52 16.63
N LEU A 4 1.01 13.39 15.98
CA LEU A 4 1.30 14.01 14.70
C LEU A 4 1.25 12.98 13.59
N ILE A 5 0.45 13.23 12.55
CA ILE A 5 0.47 12.47 11.31
C ILE A 5 1.21 13.29 10.26
N VAL A 6 2.30 12.73 9.72
CA VAL A 6 3.08 13.34 8.64
C VAL A 6 2.70 12.70 7.33
N GLY A 7 1.82 13.35 6.60
CA GLY A 7 1.24 12.92 5.33
C GLY A 7 0.08 13.81 4.95
N SER A 8 -0.21 13.93 3.66
CA SER A 8 -1.31 14.73 3.11
C SER A 8 -2.13 13.98 2.07
N ASP A 9 -1.95 12.66 2.01
CA ASP A 9 -2.73 11.79 1.14
C ASP A 9 -4.02 11.29 1.83
N LEU A 10 -4.88 10.64 1.08
CA LEU A 10 -6.12 10.07 1.60
C LEU A 10 -5.91 9.15 2.81
N ASN A 11 -4.83 8.35 2.82
CA ASN A 11 -4.57 7.44 3.94
C ASN A 11 -4.27 8.20 5.23
N ALA A 12 -3.58 9.36 5.15
CA ALA A 12 -3.32 10.22 6.30
C ALA A 12 -4.62 10.83 6.86
N PHE A 13 -5.50 11.32 5.98
CA PHE A 13 -6.82 11.84 6.38
C PHE A 13 -7.70 10.76 7.01
N LEU A 14 -7.79 9.60 6.37
CA LEU A 14 -8.55 8.45 6.90
C LEU A 14 -8.02 7.98 8.25
N LEU A 15 -6.69 7.96 8.42
CA LEU A 15 -6.08 7.59 9.69
C LEU A 15 -6.45 8.58 10.79
N ALA A 16 -6.36 9.89 10.53
CA ALA A 16 -6.75 10.92 11.50
C ALA A 16 -8.22 10.76 11.93
N LYS A 17 -9.12 10.62 10.93
CA LYS A 17 -10.54 10.41 11.16
C LYS A 17 -10.82 9.14 11.93
N TYR A 18 -10.18 8.03 11.56
CA TYR A 18 -10.38 6.74 12.21
C TYR A 18 -9.91 6.74 13.68
N ILE A 19 -8.74 7.35 13.96
CA ILE A 19 -8.27 7.54 15.35
C ILE A 19 -9.31 8.31 16.18
N LYS A 20 -9.85 9.40 15.65
CA LYS A 20 -10.89 10.19 16.35
C LYS A 20 -12.19 9.43 16.58
N ILE A 21 -12.59 8.56 15.66
CA ILE A 21 -13.76 7.68 15.82
C ILE A 21 -13.52 6.67 16.95
N GLN A 22 -12.32 6.09 17.02
CA GLN A 22 -11.97 5.11 18.06
C GLN A 22 -11.82 5.75 19.44
N ASP A 23 -11.13 6.89 19.51
CA ASP A 23 -10.94 7.65 20.77
C ASP A 23 -10.85 9.16 20.47
N SER A 24 -11.93 9.87 20.78
CA SER A 24 -12.00 11.33 20.60
C SER A 24 -11.09 12.14 21.52
N SER A 25 -10.48 11.52 22.55
CA SER A 25 -9.59 12.19 23.50
C SER A 25 -8.20 12.52 22.93
N HIS A 26 -7.84 11.95 21.79
CA HIS A 26 -6.54 12.26 21.14
C HIS A 26 -6.56 13.65 20.49
N ASP A 27 -5.49 14.41 20.67
CA ASP A 27 -5.21 15.65 19.94
C ASP A 27 -4.40 15.30 18.70
N ILE A 28 -5.01 15.38 17.51
CA ILE A 28 -4.38 14.99 16.26
C ILE A 28 -3.94 16.23 15.49
N TYR A 29 -2.69 16.24 15.06
CA TYR A 29 -2.11 17.22 14.14
C TYR A 29 -1.79 16.52 12.82
N LEU A 30 -2.05 17.18 11.69
CA LEU A 30 -1.83 16.64 10.35
C LEU A 30 -1.09 17.63 9.47
N THR A 31 0.00 17.18 8.82
CA THR A 31 0.67 18.00 7.80
C THR A 31 -0.21 18.08 6.56
N THR A 32 -0.68 19.26 6.22
CA THR A 32 -1.48 19.48 5.01
C THR A 32 -1.40 20.93 4.56
N GLU A 33 -1.46 21.16 3.25
CA GLU A 33 -1.63 22.51 2.68
C GLU A 33 -3.11 22.87 2.53
N GLU A 34 -4.02 21.92 2.72
CA GLU A 34 -5.46 22.17 2.62
C GLU A 34 -5.96 22.96 3.83
N THR A 35 -6.81 23.93 3.55
CA THR A 35 -7.46 24.77 4.56
C THR A 35 -8.82 24.22 5.01
N CYS A 36 -9.18 23.01 4.55
CA CYS A 36 -10.43 22.38 4.90
C CYS A 36 -10.44 22.05 6.40
N VAL A 37 -11.42 22.54 7.12
CA VAL A 37 -11.57 22.32 8.55
C VAL A 37 -12.34 21.01 8.73
N ASP A 38 -11.63 19.91 8.98
CA ASP A 38 -12.22 18.68 9.50
C ASP A 38 -12.00 18.67 11.02
N GLU A 39 -13.04 18.37 11.79
CA GLU A 39 -12.96 18.33 13.26
C GLU A 39 -12.07 17.19 13.78
N SER A 40 -11.66 16.27 12.91
CA SER A 40 -10.84 15.12 13.27
C SER A 40 -9.38 15.47 13.54
N TYR A 41 -8.89 16.62 13.05
CA TYR A 41 -7.48 17.01 13.20
C TYR A 41 -7.27 18.52 13.16
N THR A 42 -6.11 18.95 13.66
CA THR A 42 -5.61 20.32 13.52
C THR A 42 -4.59 20.36 12.38
N PRO A 43 -4.85 21.10 11.29
CA PRO A 43 -3.91 21.18 10.18
C PRO A 43 -2.64 21.96 10.58
N ILE A 44 -1.49 21.49 10.13
CA ILE A 44 -0.22 22.19 10.25
C ILE A 44 0.38 22.42 8.87
N HIS A 45 0.75 23.66 8.58
CA HIS A 45 1.26 24.06 7.26
C HIS A 45 2.79 23.92 7.18
N ILE A 46 3.29 22.70 7.39
CA ILE A 46 4.69 22.34 7.23
C ILE A 46 4.76 21.33 6.10
N ARG A 47 5.67 21.53 5.15
CA ARG A 47 5.86 20.58 4.04
C ARG A 47 6.39 19.25 4.56
N GLU A 48 5.88 18.15 4.05
CA GLU A 48 6.26 16.80 4.47
C GLU A 48 7.75 16.48 4.33
N ASN A 49 8.44 17.13 3.39
CA ASN A 49 9.88 16.98 3.19
C ASN A 49 10.75 17.91 4.05
N ASP A 50 10.14 18.82 4.80
CA ASP A 50 10.85 19.73 5.73
C ASP A 50 10.95 19.09 7.12
N VAL A 51 11.72 18.01 7.19
CA VAL A 51 11.91 17.24 8.44
C VAL A 51 12.43 18.08 9.59
N PRO A 52 13.37 19.05 9.42
CA PRO A 52 13.78 19.94 10.49
C PRO A 52 12.63 20.72 11.12
N SER A 53 11.78 21.37 10.31
CA SER A 53 10.63 22.12 10.82
C SER A 53 9.61 21.21 11.51
N ILE A 54 9.43 19.97 11.02
CA ILE A 54 8.59 18.96 11.68
C ILE A 54 9.16 18.62 13.07
N CYS A 55 10.48 18.42 13.21
CA CYS A 55 11.12 18.18 14.50
C CYS A 55 10.93 19.34 15.47
N ASP A 56 11.08 20.59 15.02
CA ASP A 56 10.85 21.76 15.85
C ASP A 56 9.39 21.86 16.32
N PHE A 57 8.44 21.54 15.43
CA PHE A 57 7.03 21.47 15.80
C PHE A 57 6.76 20.41 16.86
N VAL A 58 7.35 19.22 16.75
CA VAL A 58 7.23 18.12 17.72
C VAL A 58 7.74 18.56 19.09
N LYS A 59 8.91 19.18 19.14
CA LYS A 59 9.50 19.71 20.40
C LYS A 59 8.61 20.78 21.04
N TYR A 60 8.23 21.79 20.26
CA TYR A 60 7.48 22.93 20.76
C TYR A 60 6.08 22.55 21.29
N ASN A 61 5.37 21.66 20.57
CA ASN A 61 4.02 21.24 20.91
C ASN A 61 3.98 20.02 21.83
N GLN A 62 5.12 19.44 22.19
CA GLN A 62 5.22 18.25 23.04
C GLN A 62 4.41 17.08 22.46
N ILE A 63 4.63 16.78 21.17
CA ILE A 63 4.01 15.64 20.52
C ILE A 63 4.52 14.35 21.16
N GLU A 64 3.60 13.48 21.55
CA GLU A 64 3.91 12.23 22.25
C GLU A 64 4.17 11.07 21.29
N PHE A 65 3.54 11.10 20.09
CA PHE A 65 3.68 10.06 19.07
C PHE A 65 3.57 10.64 17.66
N THR A 66 4.41 10.19 16.77
CA THR A 66 4.36 10.58 15.34
C THR A 66 4.15 9.37 14.45
N ILE A 67 3.28 9.50 13.45
CA ILE A 67 3.01 8.49 12.43
C ILE A 67 3.35 9.11 11.07
N ALA A 68 4.34 8.57 10.36
CA ALA A 68 4.67 9.07 9.04
C ALA A 68 4.11 8.14 7.94
N THR A 69 3.12 8.66 7.20
CA THR A 69 2.57 8.02 5.99
C THR A 69 3.22 8.56 4.73
N SER A 70 3.79 9.78 4.80
CA SER A 70 4.44 10.45 3.67
C SER A 70 5.70 9.73 3.19
N GLN A 71 5.66 9.30 1.93
CA GLN A 71 6.82 8.70 1.26
C GLN A 71 8.00 9.69 1.18
N LEU A 72 7.70 10.99 1.00
CA LEU A 72 8.71 12.05 0.94
C LEU A 72 9.40 12.25 2.30
N ALA A 73 8.65 12.28 3.40
CA ALA A 73 9.22 12.38 4.73
C ALA A 73 10.12 11.19 5.06
N ILE A 74 9.68 9.98 4.69
CA ILE A 74 10.39 8.72 4.96
C ILE A 74 11.71 8.67 4.18
N ILE A 75 11.70 8.95 2.87
CA ILE A 75 12.93 8.92 2.07
C ILE A 75 13.92 10.01 2.48
N ASN A 76 13.42 11.13 3.02
CA ASN A 76 14.24 12.21 3.59
C ASN A 76 14.70 11.93 5.04
N GLY A 77 14.44 10.74 5.57
CA GLY A 77 15.00 10.26 6.83
C GLY A 77 14.34 10.80 8.09
N ILE A 78 13.02 11.01 8.08
CA ILE A 78 12.30 11.47 9.27
C ILE A 78 12.51 10.52 10.45
N ALA A 79 12.43 9.19 10.25
CA ALA A 79 12.68 8.21 11.31
C ALA A 79 14.12 8.23 11.82
N ASP A 80 15.09 8.48 10.92
CA ASP A 80 16.52 8.56 11.27
C ASP A 80 16.80 9.74 12.22
N ILE A 81 16.16 10.88 11.97
CA ILE A 81 16.31 12.09 12.80
C ILE A 81 15.56 11.92 14.11
N PHE A 82 14.32 11.44 14.08
CA PHE A 82 13.49 11.23 15.28
C PHE A 82 14.12 10.25 16.25
N LYS A 83 14.76 9.19 15.75
CA LYS A 83 15.50 8.23 16.58
C LYS A 83 16.66 8.89 17.32
N LYS A 84 17.41 9.80 16.66
CA LYS A 84 18.51 10.55 17.29
C LYS A 84 18.02 11.52 18.36
N GLU A 85 16.87 12.13 18.14
CA GLU A 85 16.24 13.09 19.06
C GLU A 85 15.44 12.38 20.19
N GLY A 86 15.22 11.08 20.08
CA GLY A 86 14.46 10.29 21.08
C GLY A 86 12.94 10.48 20.97
N PHE A 87 12.42 10.86 19.79
CA PHE A 87 10.98 11.01 19.55
C PHE A 87 10.35 9.70 19.10
N PRO A 88 9.25 9.26 19.73
CA PRO A 88 8.50 8.09 19.26
C PRO A 88 7.93 8.31 17.86
N ILE A 89 8.24 7.39 16.94
CA ILE A 89 7.76 7.47 15.56
C ILE A 89 7.46 6.08 14.99
N PHE A 90 6.34 5.95 14.31
CA PHE A 90 6.02 4.81 13.47
C PHE A 90 6.36 5.16 12.02
N ALA A 91 7.54 4.78 11.61
CA ALA A 91 8.06 4.89 10.23
C ALA A 91 9.33 4.04 10.07
N PRO A 92 9.61 3.50 8.89
CA PRO A 92 10.88 2.84 8.62
C PRO A 92 12.02 3.87 8.48
N PHE A 93 13.24 3.46 8.85
CA PHE A 93 14.44 4.22 8.52
C PHE A 93 14.59 4.37 7.00
N SER A 94 15.18 5.49 6.57
CA SER A 94 15.30 5.81 5.13
C SER A 94 16.01 4.72 4.32
N GLU A 95 17.09 4.14 4.84
CA GLU A 95 17.81 3.07 4.15
C GLU A 95 17.00 1.75 4.12
N ALA A 96 16.22 1.44 5.18
CA ALA A 96 15.31 0.29 5.20
C ALA A 96 14.18 0.45 4.18
N ALA A 97 13.63 1.65 4.07
CA ALA A 97 12.52 1.94 3.15
C ALA A 97 12.92 1.85 1.66
N ARG A 98 14.21 1.88 1.32
CA ARG A 98 14.66 1.79 -0.08
C ARG A 98 14.16 0.55 -0.82
N ILE A 99 13.89 -0.55 -0.13
CA ILE A 99 13.29 -1.76 -0.73
C ILE A 99 11.90 -1.50 -1.32
N THR A 100 11.21 -0.49 -0.81
CA THR A 100 9.87 -0.12 -1.26
C THR A 100 9.89 0.99 -2.31
N PHE A 101 11.00 1.72 -2.45
CA PHE A 101 11.16 2.81 -3.42
C PHE A 101 11.92 2.41 -4.69
N PHE A 102 12.83 1.42 -4.58
CA PHE A 102 13.69 1.01 -5.69
C PHE A 102 13.49 -0.46 -6.04
N ASN A 103 12.90 -0.73 -7.20
CA ASN A 103 12.69 -2.09 -7.69
C ASN A 103 13.98 -2.89 -7.80
N SER A 104 15.07 -2.26 -8.26
CA SER A 104 16.37 -2.93 -8.37
C SER A 104 16.94 -3.36 -7.03
N ILE A 105 16.70 -2.59 -5.95
CA ILE A 105 17.11 -2.94 -4.58
C ILE A 105 16.25 -4.10 -4.08
N ALA A 106 14.93 -4.01 -4.22
CA ALA A 106 14.00 -5.08 -3.86
C ALA A 106 14.38 -6.40 -4.54
N LYS A 107 14.58 -6.39 -5.86
CA LYS A 107 14.93 -7.59 -6.63
C LYS A 107 16.29 -8.18 -6.23
N LYS A 108 17.31 -7.34 -5.95
CA LYS A 108 18.62 -7.81 -5.47
C LYS A 108 18.51 -8.48 -4.09
N ILE A 109 17.72 -7.91 -3.18
CA ILE A 109 17.49 -8.49 -1.84
C ILE A 109 16.70 -9.80 -1.98
N MET A 110 15.62 -9.84 -2.77
CA MET A 110 14.89 -11.08 -3.04
C MET A 110 15.81 -12.19 -3.58
N TYR A 111 16.70 -11.85 -4.53
CA TYR A 111 17.66 -12.79 -5.08
C TYR A 111 18.67 -13.28 -4.03
N LYS A 112 19.25 -12.36 -3.24
CA LYS A 112 20.19 -12.66 -2.16
C LYS A 112 19.59 -13.63 -1.13
N LEU A 113 18.34 -13.36 -0.73
CA LEU A 113 17.63 -14.12 0.30
C LEU A 113 16.88 -15.34 -0.26
N LYS A 114 16.95 -15.59 -1.58
CA LYS A 114 16.22 -16.66 -2.28
C LYS A 114 14.71 -16.57 -2.11
N ILE A 115 14.19 -15.35 -1.95
CA ILE A 115 12.75 -15.08 -1.96
C ILE A 115 12.24 -15.28 -3.39
N ASN A 116 11.15 -16.05 -3.52
CA ASN A 116 10.61 -16.36 -4.83
C ASN A 116 10.06 -15.09 -5.51
N THR A 117 10.60 -14.77 -6.68
CA THR A 117 10.24 -13.62 -7.53
C THR A 117 10.40 -14.04 -9.00
N PRO A 118 9.72 -13.39 -9.96
CA PRO A 118 9.94 -13.67 -11.38
C PRO A 118 11.41 -13.51 -11.76
N LYS A 119 11.86 -14.28 -12.76
CA LYS A 119 13.19 -14.07 -13.33
C LYS A 119 13.29 -12.66 -13.87
N PHE A 120 14.33 -11.92 -13.50
CA PHE A 120 14.51 -10.51 -13.81
C PHE A 120 15.90 -10.17 -14.32
N GLY A 121 16.06 -8.98 -14.89
CA GLY A 121 17.31 -8.30 -15.20
C GLY A 121 17.20 -6.82 -14.87
N ILE A 122 18.30 -6.20 -14.48
CA ILE A 122 18.39 -4.77 -14.12
C ILE A 122 19.30 -4.11 -15.12
N PHE A 123 18.87 -3.00 -15.74
CA PHE A 123 19.57 -2.33 -16.82
C PHE A 123 19.61 -0.82 -16.63
N ASP A 124 20.77 -0.23 -16.85
CA ASP A 124 21.04 1.21 -16.88
C ASP A 124 21.39 1.71 -18.30
N ARG A 125 21.36 0.80 -19.29
CA ARG A 125 21.67 1.09 -20.70
C ARG A 125 20.71 0.36 -21.63
N GLU A 126 20.16 1.10 -22.60
CA GLU A 126 19.19 0.60 -23.56
C GLU A 126 19.71 -0.61 -24.35
N ASN A 127 20.96 -0.54 -24.85
CA ASN A 127 21.53 -1.61 -25.66
C ASN A 127 21.61 -2.95 -24.92
N LEU A 128 21.94 -2.95 -23.62
CA LEU A 128 21.97 -4.15 -22.80
C LEU A 128 20.55 -4.68 -22.50
N ALA A 129 19.61 -3.77 -22.25
CA ALA A 129 18.21 -4.13 -22.10
C ALA A 129 17.65 -4.78 -23.37
N LEU A 130 17.91 -4.21 -24.53
CA LEU A 130 17.52 -4.77 -25.84
C LEU A 130 18.12 -6.17 -26.09
N GLU A 131 19.38 -6.39 -25.73
CA GLU A 131 20.01 -7.70 -25.84
C GLU A 131 19.34 -8.75 -24.94
N TYR A 132 18.99 -8.36 -23.72
CA TYR A 132 18.25 -9.24 -22.80
C TYR A 132 16.86 -9.57 -23.34
N VAL A 133 16.09 -8.57 -23.82
CA VAL A 133 14.74 -8.74 -24.35
C VAL A 133 14.73 -9.66 -25.59
N ARG A 134 15.76 -9.60 -26.46
CA ARG A 134 15.89 -10.52 -27.61
C ARG A 134 15.90 -12.00 -27.22
N ARG A 135 16.39 -12.32 -26.02
CA ARG A 135 16.53 -13.68 -25.49
C ARG A 135 15.40 -14.05 -24.53
N SER A 136 14.51 -13.10 -24.22
CA SER A 136 13.41 -13.30 -23.28
C SER A 136 12.25 -14.06 -23.92
N ARG A 137 11.48 -14.78 -23.07
CA ARG A 137 10.19 -15.33 -23.46
C ARG A 137 9.10 -14.31 -23.15
N PHE A 138 8.25 -14.00 -24.11
CA PHE A 138 7.13 -13.08 -23.95
C PHE A 138 5.90 -13.79 -23.38
N PRO A 139 5.03 -13.05 -22.63
CA PRO A 139 5.14 -11.63 -22.32
C PRO A 139 6.20 -11.33 -21.24
N ILE A 140 6.68 -10.08 -21.23
CA ILE A 140 7.58 -9.54 -20.21
C ILE A 140 7.00 -8.27 -19.60
N VAL A 141 7.49 -7.89 -18.41
CA VAL A 141 7.16 -6.63 -17.75
C VAL A 141 8.39 -5.74 -17.74
N ILE A 142 8.22 -4.46 -18.04
CA ILE A 142 9.26 -3.44 -17.88
C ILE A 142 8.77 -2.41 -16.89
N GLU A 143 9.59 -2.12 -15.89
CA GLU A 143 9.29 -1.21 -14.78
C GLU A 143 10.44 -0.22 -14.59
N ASN A 144 10.09 1.02 -14.23
CA ASN A 144 11.07 1.99 -13.78
C ASN A 144 11.62 1.56 -12.41
N ASP A 145 12.90 1.88 -12.15
CA ASP A 145 13.55 1.50 -10.89
C ASP A 145 13.00 2.31 -9.71
N PHE A 146 13.04 3.64 -9.84
CA PHE A 146 12.56 4.52 -8.78
C PHE A 146 11.10 4.87 -8.96
N ASN A 147 10.36 4.76 -7.88
CA ASN A 147 8.95 5.09 -7.88
C ASN A 147 8.47 5.52 -6.48
N LEU A 148 8.10 6.78 -6.35
CA LEU A 148 7.64 7.34 -5.08
C LEU A 148 6.12 7.21 -4.92
N LEU A 149 5.35 7.43 -5.98
CA LEU A 149 3.90 7.60 -5.89
C LEU A 149 3.09 6.59 -6.70
N SER A 150 3.60 6.10 -7.82
CA SER A 150 2.90 5.13 -8.65
C SER A 150 3.90 4.21 -9.37
N ARG A 151 3.66 2.92 -9.36
CA ARG A 151 4.48 1.96 -10.09
C ARG A 151 3.82 1.64 -11.42
N GLU A 152 4.28 2.31 -12.46
CA GLU A 152 3.87 1.96 -13.81
C GLU A 152 4.65 0.73 -14.26
N SER A 153 3.97 -0.40 -14.26
CA SER A 153 4.45 -1.62 -14.90
C SER A 153 3.76 -1.79 -16.25
N THR A 154 4.55 -1.92 -17.30
CA THR A 154 4.00 -2.14 -18.65
C THR A 154 4.30 -3.54 -19.12
N ILE A 155 3.23 -4.25 -19.53
CA ILE A 155 3.32 -5.61 -20.08
C ILE A 155 3.51 -5.52 -21.59
N TYR A 156 4.57 -6.12 -22.08
CA TYR A 156 4.88 -6.22 -23.51
C TYR A 156 4.71 -7.66 -23.99
N LYS A 157 3.90 -7.85 -25.02
CA LYS A 157 3.56 -9.17 -25.57
C LYS A 157 4.52 -9.61 -26.68
N THR A 158 5.22 -8.65 -27.28
CA THR A 158 6.12 -8.89 -28.42
C THR A 158 7.45 -8.13 -28.28
N TYR A 159 8.48 -8.62 -28.98
CA TYR A 159 9.78 -7.93 -29.06
C TYR A 159 9.64 -6.51 -29.63
N SER A 160 8.82 -6.32 -30.65
CA SER A 160 8.65 -5.02 -31.29
C SER A 160 8.05 -3.99 -30.35
N GLU A 161 7.03 -4.37 -29.58
CA GLU A 161 6.43 -3.52 -28.53
C GLU A 161 7.44 -3.18 -27.45
N ALA A 162 8.15 -4.19 -26.92
CA ALA A 162 9.14 -4.00 -25.87
C ALA A 162 10.31 -3.10 -26.31
N LYS A 163 10.76 -3.22 -27.57
CA LYS A 163 11.79 -2.35 -28.14
C LYS A 163 11.35 -0.88 -28.15
N LEU A 164 10.13 -0.60 -28.62
CA LEU A 164 9.58 0.77 -28.64
C LEU A 164 9.38 1.30 -27.21
N GLY A 165 8.94 0.45 -26.29
CA GLY A 165 8.82 0.80 -24.89
C GLY A 165 10.15 1.17 -24.24
N LEU A 166 11.20 0.38 -24.48
CA LEU A 166 12.56 0.66 -23.98
C LEU A 166 13.10 2.00 -24.49
N GLN A 167 12.92 2.27 -25.78
CA GLN A 167 13.35 3.55 -26.36
C GLN A 167 12.70 4.74 -25.63
N LYS A 168 11.37 4.71 -25.46
CA LYS A 168 10.63 5.77 -24.73
C LYS A 168 11.10 5.92 -23.29
N VAL A 169 11.32 4.81 -22.59
CA VAL A 169 11.72 4.83 -21.18
C VAL A 169 13.09 5.47 -21.01
N PHE A 170 14.08 5.14 -21.85
CA PHE A 170 15.42 5.74 -21.79
C PHE A 170 15.45 7.17 -22.35
N GLU A 171 14.66 7.50 -23.39
CA GLU A 171 14.50 8.87 -23.89
C GLU A 171 13.90 9.81 -22.83
N ASN A 172 13.01 9.31 -21.97
CA ASN A 172 12.42 10.05 -20.83
C ASN A 172 13.40 10.24 -19.65
N GLY A 173 14.67 9.85 -19.80
CA GLY A 173 15.72 10.06 -18.80
C GLY A 173 15.70 9.07 -17.62
N ASN A 174 15.02 7.92 -17.76
CA ASN A 174 15.11 6.87 -16.73
C ASN A 174 16.52 6.29 -16.68
N GLU A 175 17.17 6.42 -15.53
CA GLU A 175 18.55 5.96 -15.33
C GLU A 175 18.65 4.46 -15.16
N LYS A 176 17.58 3.80 -14.73
CA LYS A 176 17.55 2.37 -14.44
C LYS A 176 16.17 1.78 -14.59
N ILE A 177 16.11 0.56 -15.10
CA ILE A 177 14.87 -0.22 -15.24
C ILE A 177 15.04 -1.65 -14.75
N VAL A 178 13.92 -2.28 -14.43
CA VAL A 178 13.82 -3.72 -14.18
C VAL A 178 12.98 -4.36 -15.28
N ILE A 179 13.48 -5.45 -15.85
CA ILE A 179 12.76 -6.26 -16.83
C ILE A 179 12.53 -7.64 -16.21
N GLU A 180 11.30 -8.11 -16.18
CA GLU A 180 10.98 -9.41 -15.59
C GLU A 180 10.00 -10.25 -16.43
N ASN A 181 10.03 -11.56 -16.17
CA ASN A 181 9.07 -12.47 -16.79
C ASN A 181 7.67 -12.20 -16.25
N TYR A 182 6.70 -12.16 -17.15
CA TYR A 182 5.31 -12.06 -16.75
C TYR A 182 4.79 -13.38 -16.18
N ILE A 183 4.03 -13.29 -15.09
CA ILE A 183 3.26 -14.40 -14.50
C ILE A 183 1.78 -14.14 -14.79
N GLU A 184 1.07 -15.12 -15.32
CA GLU A 184 -0.30 -14.94 -15.89
C GLU A 184 -1.42 -14.90 -14.83
N THR A 185 -1.13 -15.17 -13.55
CA THR A 185 -2.15 -15.08 -12.49
C THR A 185 -2.42 -13.64 -12.07
N GLU A 186 -3.61 -13.37 -11.52
CA GLU A 186 -3.95 -12.04 -10.99
C GLU A 186 -3.13 -11.76 -9.72
N PRO A 187 -2.70 -10.52 -9.50
CA PRO A 187 -1.98 -10.15 -8.29
C PRO A 187 -2.92 -10.11 -7.08
N LEU A 188 -2.37 -10.47 -5.94
CA LEU A 188 -2.98 -10.30 -4.61
C LEU A 188 -2.12 -9.35 -3.80
N TYR A 189 -2.72 -8.66 -2.85
CA TYR A 189 -2.04 -7.71 -1.98
C TYR A 189 -2.15 -8.18 -0.54
N ILE A 190 -1.04 -8.17 0.18
CA ILE A 190 -0.95 -8.62 1.56
C ILE A 190 -0.20 -7.55 2.33
N TYR A 191 -0.75 -7.13 3.46
CA TYR A 191 -0.14 -6.12 4.32
C TYR A 191 0.24 -6.71 5.66
N PHE A 192 1.41 -6.33 6.14
CA PHE A 192 1.94 -6.68 7.45
C PHE A 192 2.34 -5.42 8.19
N ILE A 193 2.05 -5.40 9.49
CA ILE A 193 2.67 -4.44 10.39
C ILE A 193 3.93 -5.06 10.97
N THR A 194 4.99 -4.27 11.16
CA THR A 194 6.26 -4.74 11.70
C THR A 194 6.89 -3.71 12.64
N ASP A 195 7.51 -4.21 13.70
CA ASP A 195 8.32 -3.45 14.66
C ASP A 195 9.82 -3.42 14.29
N GLY A 196 10.17 -3.96 13.13
CA GLY A 196 11.55 -4.11 12.67
C GLY A 196 12.11 -5.53 12.80
N PHE A 197 11.54 -6.37 13.64
CA PHE A 197 11.96 -7.75 13.92
C PHE A 197 10.80 -8.74 13.76
N ASN A 198 9.64 -8.38 14.25
CA ASN A 198 8.42 -9.16 14.19
C ASN A 198 7.48 -8.59 13.15
N ALA A 199 6.59 -9.42 12.61
CA ALA A 199 5.56 -9.00 11.68
C ALA A 199 4.25 -9.74 11.91
N LEU A 200 3.16 -9.01 11.92
CA LEU A 200 1.81 -9.55 12.01
C LEU A 200 1.03 -9.22 10.73
N PRO A 201 0.29 -10.18 10.18
CA PRO A 201 -0.59 -9.92 9.05
C PRO A 201 -1.69 -8.94 9.43
N LEU A 202 -1.95 -7.95 8.56
CA LEU A 202 -3.06 -7.03 8.72
C LEU A 202 -4.25 -7.43 7.85
N VAL A 203 -4.05 -7.55 6.54
CA VAL A 203 -5.14 -7.76 5.60
C VAL A 203 -4.64 -8.37 4.30
N THR A 204 -5.50 -9.16 3.66
CA THR A 204 -5.28 -9.72 2.32
C THR A 204 -6.34 -9.21 1.36
N ILE A 205 -5.94 -8.66 0.23
CA ILE A 205 -6.84 -7.95 -0.69
C ILE A 205 -6.74 -8.50 -2.11
N GLU A 206 -7.88 -8.69 -2.74
CA GLU A 206 -8.03 -8.85 -4.18
C GLU A 206 -8.43 -7.52 -4.79
N ARG A 207 -7.66 -7.00 -5.74
CA ARG A 207 -7.98 -5.74 -6.40
C ARG A 207 -8.26 -5.94 -7.88
N THR A 208 -9.28 -5.23 -8.37
CA THR A 208 -9.60 -5.09 -9.78
C THR A 208 -9.68 -3.61 -10.10
N SER A 209 -8.98 -3.17 -11.12
CA SER A 209 -9.01 -1.77 -11.55
C SER A 209 -9.37 -1.68 -13.02
N GLY A 210 -10.09 -0.64 -13.40
CA GLY A 210 -10.42 -0.27 -14.76
C GLY A 210 -10.30 1.24 -14.94
N GLU A 211 -10.69 1.72 -16.10
CA GLU A 211 -10.79 3.15 -16.36
C GLU A 211 -11.90 3.73 -15.45
N ASN A 212 -11.56 4.76 -14.68
CA ASN A 212 -12.44 5.49 -13.77
C ASN A 212 -12.93 4.76 -12.52
N PHE A 213 -12.48 3.53 -12.27
CA PHE A 213 -12.86 2.80 -11.06
C PHE A 213 -11.76 1.88 -10.52
N SER A 214 -11.87 1.53 -9.25
CA SER A 214 -11.12 0.48 -8.59
C SER A 214 -12.00 -0.26 -7.59
N VAL A 215 -11.82 -1.56 -7.49
CA VAL A 215 -12.54 -2.43 -6.56
C VAL A 215 -11.53 -3.18 -5.71
N SER A 216 -11.73 -3.20 -4.39
CA SER A 216 -10.96 -4.00 -3.43
C SER A 216 -11.88 -4.90 -2.64
N ALA A 217 -11.53 -6.17 -2.51
CA ALA A 217 -12.27 -7.17 -1.76
C ALA A 217 -11.36 -7.86 -0.74
N SER A 218 -11.81 -8.01 0.50
CA SER A 218 -11.06 -8.58 1.63
C SER A 218 -11.95 -9.36 2.60
N PRO A 219 -11.44 -10.41 3.26
CA PRO A 219 -10.17 -11.07 2.99
C PRO A 219 -10.19 -11.84 1.67
N SER A 220 -9.03 -12.03 1.07
CA SER A 220 -8.91 -12.88 -0.13
C SER A 220 -9.03 -14.36 0.26
N ASN A 221 -9.97 -15.05 -0.35
CA ASN A 221 -10.13 -16.50 -0.16
C ASN A 221 -9.02 -17.34 -0.85
N LYS A 222 -8.19 -16.71 -1.68
CA LYS A 222 -7.07 -17.35 -2.37
C LYS A 222 -5.82 -17.44 -1.47
N ILE A 223 -5.72 -16.59 -0.45
CA ILE A 223 -4.63 -16.60 0.51
C ILE A 223 -5.02 -17.46 1.71
N THR A 224 -4.61 -18.70 1.70
CA THR A 224 -4.80 -19.61 2.83
C THR A 224 -3.80 -19.30 3.95
N GLU A 225 -4.11 -19.71 5.18
CA GLU A 225 -3.20 -19.60 6.33
C GLU A 225 -1.83 -20.23 6.02
N ASN A 226 -1.81 -21.38 5.34
CA ASN A 226 -0.57 -22.06 4.94
C ASN A 226 0.28 -21.19 3.99
N ILE A 227 -0.34 -20.49 3.05
CA ILE A 227 0.38 -19.56 2.15
C ILE A 227 0.90 -18.37 2.95
N LEU A 228 0.11 -17.81 3.86
CA LEU A 228 0.51 -16.70 4.71
C LEU A 228 1.71 -17.05 5.59
N VAL A 229 1.67 -18.21 6.25
CA VAL A 229 2.80 -18.75 7.03
C VAL A 229 4.05 -18.98 6.17
N LYS A 230 3.89 -19.47 4.93
CA LYS A 230 5.02 -19.60 3.99
C LYS A 230 5.61 -18.23 3.63
N ILE A 231 4.78 -17.22 3.38
CA ILE A 231 5.24 -15.85 3.08
C ILE A 231 6.03 -15.29 4.27
N LEU A 232 5.50 -15.40 5.48
CA LEU A 232 6.20 -14.97 6.69
C LEU A 232 7.58 -15.63 6.81
N LYS A 233 7.64 -16.95 6.75
CA LYS A 233 8.87 -17.73 6.97
C LYS A 233 9.89 -17.60 5.83
N GLN A 234 9.44 -17.50 4.59
CA GLN A 234 10.32 -17.55 3.41
C GLN A 234 10.63 -16.16 2.85
N ALA A 235 9.90 -15.12 3.25
CA ALA A 235 10.10 -13.80 2.72
C ALA A 235 10.21 -12.73 3.82
N ILE A 236 9.20 -12.57 4.67
CA ILE A 236 9.15 -11.45 5.61
C ILE A 236 10.24 -11.56 6.68
N TYR A 237 10.32 -12.65 7.43
CA TYR A 237 11.33 -12.79 8.48
C TYR A 237 12.77 -12.76 7.94
N PRO A 238 13.12 -13.45 6.84
CA PRO A 238 14.46 -13.29 6.24
C PRO A 238 14.74 -11.86 5.78
N LEU A 239 13.73 -11.14 5.28
CA LEU A 239 13.86 -9.75 4.87
C LEU A 239 14.14 -8.83 6.07
N LEU A 240 13.34 -8.94 7.14
CA LEU A 240 13.53 -8.15 8.36
C LEU A 240 14.87 -8.42 9.01
N ASP A 241 15.28 -9.68 9.11
CA ASP A 241 16.61 -10.06 9.64
C ASP A 241 17.76 -9.48 8.81
N ASP A 242 17.64 -9.46 7.47
CA ASP A 242 18.66 -8.86 6.61
C ASP A 242 18.71 -7.33 6.77
N ILE A 243 17.55 -6.66 6.75
CA ILE A 243 17.44 -5.20 6.88
C ILE A 243 17.95 -4.74 8.26
N SER A 244 17.67 -5.46 9.33
CA SER A 244 18.10 -5.10 10.68
C SER A 244 19.62 -4.99 10.81
N LYS A 245 20.38 -5.75 10.02
CA LYS A 245 21.85 -5.78 10.04
C LYS A 245 22.52 -4.54 9.47
N PHE A 246 21.86 -3.82 8.55
CA PHE A 246 22.45 -2.67 7.87
C PHE A 246 21.64 -1.37 7.99
N ALA A 247 20.35 -1.47 8.30
CA ALA A 247 19.46 -0.30 8.30
C ALA A 247 18.65 -0.15 9.60
N GLY A 248 18.98 -0.88 10.66
CA GLY A 248 18.35 -0.72 11.98
C GLY A 248 16.93 -1.29 12.10
N GLY A 249 16.44 -1.99 11.08
CA GLY A 249 15.10 -2.60 11.05
C GLY A 249 14.11 -1.81 10.18
N TYR A 250 12.97 -2.42 9.92
CA TYR A 250 11.87 -1.81 9.18
C TYR A 250 10.64 -1.73 10.10
N THR A 251 10.46 -0.62 10.78
CA THR A 251 9.26 -0.33 11.58
C THR A 251 8.23 0.33 10.66
N GLY A 252 7.07 -0.28 10.49
CA GLY A 252 6.08 0.27 9.55
C GLY A 252 5.11 -0.77 9.01
N ILE A 253 4.37 -0.40 7.99
CA ILE A 253 3.51 -1.31 7.22
C ILE A 253 4.25 -1.70 5.95
N ILE A 254 4.49 -3.00 5.75
CA ILE A 254 5.02 -3.56 4.51
C ILE A 254 3.87 -4.16 3.72
N GLY A 255 3.61 -3.63 2.53
CA GLY A 255 2.72 -4.24 1.56
C GLY A 255 3.46 -5.12 0.57
N LEU A 256 2.87 -6.23 0.22
CA LEU A 256 3.34 -7.16 -0.81
C LEU A 256 2.36 -7.22 -1.97
N LYS A 257 2.87 -7.11 -3.19
CA LYS A 257 2.16 -7.58 -4.38
C LYS A 257 2.66 -8.96 -4.73
N VAL A 258 1.79 -9.95 -4.65
CA VAL A 258 2.13 -11.35 -4.86
C VAL A 258 1.30 -11.98 -5.97
N LYS A 259 1.84 -12.98 -6.63
CA LYS A 259 1.09 -13.87 -7.51
C LYS A 259 1.22 -15.30 -7.03
N LEU A 260 0.10 -16.01 -7.01
CA LEU A 260 0.12 -17.44 -6.68
C LEU A 260 0.56 -18.24 -7.90
N VAL A 261 1.50 -19.17 -7.66
CA VAL A 261 2.04 -20.05 -8.68
C VAL A 261 1.93 -21.48 -8.15
N LYS A 262 0.89 -22.20 -8.53
CA LYS A 262 0.51 -23.49 -7.95
C LYS A 262 0.34 -23.37 -6.43
N ASP A 263 1.02 -24.19 -5.64
CA ASP A 263 0.96 -24.20 -4.18
C ASP A 263 1.98 -23.27 -3.49
N THR A 264 2.50 -22.30 -4.23
CA THR A 264 3.48 -21.32 -3.74
C THR A 264 3.16 -19.92 -4.23
N PHE A 265 4.01 -18.95 -3.90
CA PHE A 265 3.85 -17.54 -4.26
C PHE A 265 5.09 -17.02 -4.97
N ALA A 266 4.94 -15.92 -5.69
CA ALA A 266 6.03 -15.09 -6.20
C ALA A 266 5.78 -13.64 -5.80
N ILE A 267 6.74 -13.00 -5.15
CA ILE A 267 6.66 -11.59 -4.79
C ILE A 267 7.10 -10.74 -5.99
N LEU A 268 6.23 -9.84 -6.40
CA LEU A 268 6.52 -8.88 -7.46
C LEU A 268 7.17 -7.63 -6.90
N GLU A 269 6.57 -7.05 -5.84
CA GLU A 269 6.91 -5.74 -5.31
C GLU A 269 6.70 -5.68 -3.81
N PHE A 270 7.45 -4.78 -3.15
CA PHE A 270 7.20 -4.30 -1.79
C PHE A 270 6.65 -2.87 -1.83
N TYR A 271 5.74 -2.56 -0.92
CA TYR A 271 5.19 -1.22 -0.74
C TYR A 271 5.45 -0.73 0.68
N ASN A 272 5.65 0.58 0.83
CA ASN A 272 5.60 1.23 2.13
C ASN A 272 4.17 1.73 2.37
N GLY A 273 3.54 1.23 3.43
CA GLY A 273 2.15 1.55 3.74
C GLY A 273 1.12 0.93 2.80
N PHE A 274 -0.12 1.28 3.02
CA PHE A 274 -1.24 0.86 2.18
C PHE A 274 -1.21 1.58 0.84
N GLN A 275 -1.60 0.87 -0.21
CA GLN A 275 -1.69 1.39 -1.57
C GLN A 275 -3.15 1.67 -1.93
N TYR A 276 -3.39 2.73 -2.68
CA TYR A 276 -4.73 3.11 -3.13
C TYR A 276 -5.73 3.23 -1.96
N TYR A 277 -6.83 2.52 -2.00
CA TYR A 277 -7.95 2.55 -1.05
C TYR A 277 -7.94 1.33 -0.09
N ASP A 278 -6.84 0.60 -0.05
CA ASP A 278 -6.72 -0.61 0.75
C ASP A 278 -6.76 -0.31 2.26
N PHE A 279 -6.36 0.89 2.67
CA PHE A 279 -6.48 1.32 4.06
C PHE A 279 -7.94 1.40 4.51
N GLN A 280 -8.85 1.94 3.67
CA GLN A 280 -10.27 1.96 3.98
C GLN A 280 -10.85 0.55 4.10
N THR A 281 -10.42 -0.36 3.23
CA THR A 281 -10.79 -1.79 3.31
C THR A 281 -10.30 -2.41 4.62
N PHE A 282 -9.06 -2.10 5.05
CA PHE A 282 -8.50 -2.59 6.31
C PHE A 282 -9.28 -2.06 7.52
N ILE A 283 -9.47 -0.74 7.65
CA ILE A 283 -10.14 -0.16 8.82
C ILE A 283 -11.60 -0.60 8.95
N SER A 284 -12.27 -0.95 7.84
CA SER A 284 -13.64 -1.46 7.86
C SER A 284 -13.76 -2.83 8.57
N LEU A 285 -12.66 -3.60 8.59
CA LEU A 285 -12.59 -4.92 9.20
C LEU A 285 -11.85 -4.93 10.54
N SER A 286 -11.04 -3.93 10.86
CA SER A 286 -10.24 -3.90 12.09
C SER A 286 -11.12 -3.75 13.34
N GLU A 287 -10.83 -4.52 14.38
CA GLU A 287 -11.41 -4.40 15.71
C GLU A 287 -10.45 -3.78 16.73
N GLU A 288 -9.17 -3.75 16.42
CA GLU A 288 -8.15 -3.23 17.31
C GLU A 288 -8.09 -1.70 17.33
N ASN A 289 -7.60 -1.15 18.43
CA ASN A 289 -7.24 0.27 18.49
C ASN A 289 -6.01 0.51 17.62
N ILE A 290 -6.16 1.32 16.59
CA ILE A 290 -5.08 1.54 15.62
C ILE A 290 -3.87 2.24 16.25
N VAL A 291 -4.09 3.17 17.20
CA VAL A 291 -2.99 3.88 17.88
C VAL A 291 -2.16 2.92 18.70
N ASP A 292 -2.80 2.01 19.45
CA ASP A 292 -2.11 1.05 20.30
C ASP A 292 -1.24 0.11 19.47
N ILE A 293 -1.75 -0.41 18.34
CA ILE A 293 -0.97 -1.26 17.43
C ILE A 293 0.24 -0.52 16.87
N LEU A 294 0.03 0.71 16.34
CA LEU A 294 1.10 1.49 15.73
C LEU A 294 2.15 1.91 16.77
N TYR A 295 1.70 2.23 18.00
CA TYR A 295 2.59 2.60 19.10
C TYR A 295 3.41 1.40 19.60
N SER A 296 2.79 0.23 19.74
CA SER A 296 3.47 -1.03 20.07
C SER A 296 4.56 -1.35 19.04
N ALA A 297 4.24 -1.26 17.74
CA ALA A 297 5.22 -1.47 16.68
C ALA A 297 6.36 -0.44 16.70
N ALA A 298 6.06 0.84 16.99
CA ALA A 298 7.07 1.90 17.09
C ALA A 298 8.05 1.69 18.25
N ASN A 299 7.59 1.05 19.33
CA ASN A 299 8.40 0.76 20.53
C ASN A 299 9.09 -0.61 20.48
N GLY A 300 8.87 -1.43 19.45
CA GLY A 300 9.47 -2.75 19.33
C GLY A 300 8.84 -3.81 20.24
N SER A 301 7.59 -3.61 20.69
CA SER A 301 6.85 -4.53 21.57
C SER A 301 5.72 -5.28 20.87
N LEU A 302 5.66 -5.23 19.54
CA LEU A 302 4.55 -5.78 18.77
C LEU A 302 4.24 -7.24 19.09
N ALA A 303 5.27 -8.09 19.23
CA ALA A 303 5.09 -9.51 19.55
C ALA A 303 4.85 -9.78 21.05
N ASP A 304 5.11 -8.81 21.91
CA ASP A 304 4.82 -8.91 23.36
C ASP A 304 3.36 -8.52 23.63
N ASP A 305 2.83 -7.58 22.84
CA ASP A 305 1.50 -7.04 23.02
C ASP A 305 0.42 -7.79 22.20
N TYR A 306 0.80 -8.40 21.06
CA TYR A 306 -0.13 -9.03 20.12
C TYR A 306 0.37 -10.38 19.61
N ASP A 307 -0.44 -11.43 19.76
CA ASP A 307 -0.25 -12.71 19.07
C ASP A 307 -0.72 -12.64 17.60
N PHE A 308 -1.79 -11.88 17.35
CA PHE A 308 -2.38 -11.59 16.03
C PHE A 308 -3.25 -10.33 16.11
N ILE A 309 -3.54 -9.75 14.97
CA ILE A 309 -4.44 -8.58 14.87
C ILE A 309 -5.87 -9.09 14.70
N GLN A 310 -6.76 -8.64 15.58
CA GLN A 310 -8.18 -9.04 15.54
C GLN A 310 -8.92 -8.31 14.41
N HIS A 311 -9.73 -9.07 13.70
CA HIS A 311 -10.62 -8.58 12.65
C HIS A 311 -12.03 -9.11 12.87
N LYS A 312 -13.01 -8.34 12.42
CA LYS A 312 -14.41 -8.81 12.29
C LYS A 312 -14.43 -10.07 11.43
N GLU A 313 -15.29 -11.00 11.75
CA GLU A 313 -15.56 -12.19 10.93
C GLU A 313 -16.37 -11.85 9.66
N ASP A 314 -16.21 -10.65 9.14
CA ASP A 314 -16.91 -10.11 7.98
C ASP A 314 -16.01 -10.02 6.76
N PHE A 315 -16.62 -9.76 5.62
CA PHE A 315 -15.99 -9.47 4.35
C PHE A 315 -16.21 -8.00 4.00
N SER A 316 -15.18 -7.33 3.50
CA SER A 316 -15.23 -5.94 3.04
C SER A 316 -15.16 -5.87 1.52
N TYR A 317 -16.04 -5.08 0.94
CA TYR A 317 -16.04 -4.76 -0.49
C TYR A 317 -16.03 -3.25 -0.66
N THR A 318 -14.98 -2.74 -1.30
CA THR A 318 -14.75 -1.31 -1.50
C THR A 318 -14.75 -0.99 -2.99
N VAL A 319 -15.48 0.05 -3.36
CA VAL A 319 -15.54 0.59 -4.73
C VAL A 319 -15.13 2.04 -4.69
N ALA A 320 -14.11 2.40 -5.45
CA ALA A 320 -13.68 3.78 -5.69
C ALA A 320 -14.02 4.16 -7.13
N VAL A 321 -14.72 5.26 -7.32
CA VAL A 321 -15.21 5.75 -8.62
C VAL A 321 -14.78 7.19 -8.81
N ASN A 322 -14.40 7.60 -10.03
CA ASN A 322 -14.09 9.00 -10.31
C ASN A 322 -15.32 9.87 -10.05
N LYS A 323 -15.13 11.02 -9.42
CA LYS A 323 -16.22 11.98 -9.10
C LYS A 323 -17.04 12.37 -10.33
N THR A 324 -16.42 12.40 -11.50
CA THR A 324 -17.11 12.70 -12.78
C THR A 324 -18.10 11.62 -13.20
N GLU A 325 -18.02 10.44 -12.65
CA GLU A 325 -18.92 9.30 -12.92
C GLU A 325 -20.04 9.16 -11.90
N VAL A 326 -20.03 9.98 -10.84
CA VAL A 326 -21.06 9.99 -9.80
C VAL A 326 -22.10 11.04 -10.11
N LEU A 327 -23.37 10.62 -10.22
CA LEU A 327 -24.52 11.48 -10.59
C LEU A 327 -25.12 12.13 -9.36
N ASP A 328 -25.32 11.34 -8.32
CA ASP A 328 -25.87 11.76 -7.03
C ASP A 328 -25.45 10.77 -5.96
N TYR A 329 -25.22 11.22 -4.73
CA TYR A 329 -24.96 10.31 -3.62
C TYR A 329 -25.52 10.89 -2.32
N LEU A 330 -25.95 10.01 -1.44
CA LEU A 330 -26.43 10.39 -0.12
C LEU A 330 -25.26 10.42 0.86
N GLU A 331 -25.07 11.53 1.56
CA GLU A 331 -24.05 11.65 2.61
C GLU A 331 -24.36 10.77 3.82
N ASP A 332 -25.66 10.53 4.09
CA ASP A 332 -26.13 9.74 5.22
C ASP A 332 -26.54 8.33 4.76
N THR A 333 -25.55 7.46 4.63
CA THR A 333 -25.73 6.05 4.26
C THR A 333 -25.04 5.13 5.26
N ASP A 334 -25.46 3.84 5.27
CA ASP A 334 -24.83 2.78 6.08
C ASP A 334 -23.42 2.39 5.59
N PHE A 335 -22.96 2.98 4.50
CA PHE A 335 -21.65 2.70 3.91
C PHE A 335 -20.57 3.60 4.49
N ILE A 336 -19.37 3.04 4.67
CA ILE A 336 -18.18 3.86 4.97
C ILE A 336 -17.83 4.64 3.70
N GLN A 337 -17.93 5.97 3.78
CA GLN A 337 -17.62 6.87 2.66
C GLN A 337 -16.37 7.67 2.93
N SER A 338 -15.57 7.86 1.90
CA SER A 338 -14.45 8.79 1.89
C SER A 338 -14.23 9.33 0.47
N GLU A 339 -13.42 10.35 0.35
CA GLU A 339 -13.08 10.92 -0.94
C GLU A 339 -11.64 11.43 -0.98
N ASP A 340 -11.06 11.44 -2.17
CA ASP A 340 -9.86 12.20 -2.49
C ASP A 340 -10.18 13.28 -3.52
N SER A 341 -9.17 13.92 -4.10
CA SER A 341 -9.36 14.99 -5.12
C SER A 341 -10.11 14.50 -6.36
N GLU A 342 -10.03 13.23 -6.70
CA GLU A 342 -10.54 12.67 -7.94
C GLU A 342 -11.68 11.66 -7.76
N LYS A 343 -11.72 10.95 -6.62
CA LYS A 343 -12.61 9.79 -6.41
C LYS A 343 -13.47 9.90 -5.18
N LEU A 344 -14.64 9.29 -5.27
CA LEU A 344 -15.47 8.89 -4.15
C LEU A 344 -15.26 7.38 -3.89
N ILE A 345 -15.16 7.03 -2.62
CA ILE A 345 -14.87 5.68 -2.16
C ILE A 345 -15.99 5.22 -1.23
N PHE A 346 -16.56 4.10 -1.54
CA PHE A 346 -17.65 3.48 -0.79
C PHE A 346 -17.23 2.09 -0.33
N THR A 347 -17.48 1.76 0.92
CA THR A 347 -17.16 0.45 1.50
C THR A 347 -18.35 -0.12 2.24
N ASN A 348 -18.66 -1.37 1.97
CA ASN A 348 -19.63 -2.17 2.70
C ASN A 348 -18.99 -3.42 3.30
N THR A 349 -19.44 -3.81 4.50
CA THR A 349 -19.04 -5.04 5.16
C THR A 349 -20.24 -5.94 5.41
N ALA A 350 -20.07 -7.25 5.29
CA ALA A 350 -21.11 -8.22 5.55
C ALA A 350 -20.52 -9.60 5.83
N SER A 351 -21.32 -10.49 6.40
CA SER A 351 -20.95 -11.86 6.77
C SER A 351 -20.53 -12.75 5.60
N THR A 352 -20.78 -12.34 4.36
CA THR A 352 -20.26 -13.02 3.16
C THR A 352 -19.83 -11.99 2.12
N MET A 353 -18.80 -12.33 1.34
CA MET A 353 -18.32 -11.48 0.24
C MET A 353 -19.43 -11.19 -0.79
N THR A 354 -20.24 -12.18 -1.13
CA THR A 354 -21.34 -12.00 -2.08
C THR A 354 -22.36 -10.97 -1.59
N TYR A 355 -22.67 -10.99 -0.30
CA TYR A 355 -23.63 -10.06 0.29
C TYR A 355 -23.04 -8.64 0.39
N ALA A 356 -21.78 -8.50 0.85
CA ALA A 356 -21.08 -7.23 0.86
C ALA A 356 -21.01 -6.59 -0.52
N LYS A 357 -20.67 -7.39 -1.53
CA LYS A 357 -20.58 -6.99 -2.95
C LYS A 357 -21.93 -6.55 -3.50
N ASN A 358 -22.98 -7.37 -3.35
CA ASN A 358 -24.29 -7.11 -3.98
C ASN A 358 -24.92 -5.82 -3.43
N ILE A 359 -24.94 -5.64 -2.12
CA ILE A 359 -25.50 -4.42 -1.49
C ILE A 359 -24.79 -3.17 -2.02
N LEU A 360 -23.45 -3.19 -2.07
CA LEU A 360 -22.71 -2.03 -2.53
C LEU A 360 -22.89 -1.80 -4.03
N LEU A 361 -22.93 -2.84 -4.85
CA LEU A 361 -23.16 -2.71 -6.29
C LEU A 361 -24.57 -2.22 -6.63
N ASP A 362 -25.59 -2.61 -5.86
CA ASP A 362 -26.94 -2.06 -6.02
C ASP A 362 -26.93 -0.55 -5.75
N TYR A 363 -26.27 -0.08 -4.69
CA TYR A 363 -26.11 1.35 -4.42
C TYR A 363 -25.32 2.08 -5.53
N ILE A 364 -24.18 1.51 -5.98
CA ILE A 364 -23.36 2.08 -7.08
C ILE A 364 -24.17 2.19 -8.39
N GLN A 365 -25.06 1.26 -8.64
CA GLN A 365 -25.95 1.31 -9.81
C GLN A 365 -26.86 2.55 -9.80
N ASP A 366 -27.32 2.96 -8.63
CA ASP A 366 -28.25 4.08 -8.48
C ASP A 366 -27.53 5.44 -8.53
N VAL A 367 -26.31 5.51 -7.99
CA VAL A 367 -25.59 6.78 -7.82
C VAL A 367 -24.55 7.08 -8.91
N CYS A 368 -24.16 6.10 -9.73
CA CYS A 368 -23.12 6.26 -10.75
C CYS A 368 -23.66 6.19 -12.18
N THR A 369 -22.86 6.63 -13.14
CA THR A 369 -23.18 6.50 -14.56
C THR A 369 -23.33 5.03 -14.95
N LYS A 370 -24.27 4.73 -15.87
CA LYS A 370 -24.50 3.37 -16.38
C LYS A 370 -23.26 2.77 -17.04
N ASP A 371 -22.40 3.62 -17.59
CA ASP A 371 -21.18 3.20 -18.26
C ASP A 371 -20.16 2.64 -17.26
N VAL A 372 -19.84 3.39 -16.19
CA VAL A 372 -18.89 2.91 -15.17
C VAL A 372 -19.42 1.70 -14.41
N TYR A 373 -20.72 1.68 -14.09
CA TYR A 373 -21.34 0.51 -13.47
C TYR A 373 -21.18 -0.74 -14.35
N SER A 374 -21.49 -0.63 -15.66
CA SER A 374 -21.33 -1.75 -16.59
C SER A 374 -19.88 -2.24 -16.69
N ARG A 375 -18.90 -1.34 -16.63
CA ARG A 375 -17.47 -1.70 -16.63
C ARG A 375 -17.06 -2.43 -15.35
N ILE A 376 -17.58 -2.02 -14.20
CA ILE A 376 -17.35 -2.71 -12.92
C ILE A 376 -17.87 -4.15 -13.00
N ILE A 377 -19.12 -4.33 -13.43
CA ILE A 377 -19.74 -5.66 -13.57
C ILE A 377 -18.96 -6.54 -14.56
N GLN A 378 -18.52 -6.00 -15.70
CA GLN A 378 -17.72 -6.75 -16.67
C GLN A 378 -16.34 -7.16 -16.11
N ALA A 379 -15.70 -6.30 -15.33
CA ALA A 379 -14.41 -6.58 -14.71
C ALA A 379 -14.53 -7.71 -13.68
N GLU A 380 -15.57 -7.65 -12.84
CA GLU A 380 -15.86 -8.68 -11.85
C GLU A 380 -16.23 -10.03 -12.49
N SER A 381 -17.06 -10.04 -13.54
CA SER A 381 -17.43 -11.27 -14.28
C SER A 381 -16.21 -11.94 -14.94
N LYS A 382 -15.26 -11.16 -15.46
CA LYS A 382 -14.01 -11.71 -16.01
C LYS A 382 -13.13 -12.35 -14.94
N LYS A 383 -13.19 -11.86 -13.71
CA LYS A 383 -12.47 -12.43 -12.57
C LYS A 383 -13.04 -13.78 -12.16
N GLU A 384 -14.37 -13.90 -12.13
CA GLU A 384 -15.07 -15.16 -11.82
C GLU A 384 -14.84 -16.26 -12.86
N LEU A 385 -14.68 -15.90 -14.14
CA LEU A 385 -14.42 -16.85 -15.22
C LEU A 385 -12.96 -17.38 -15.29
N ARG A 386 -12.04 -16.79 -14.51
CA ARG A 386 -10.61 -17.18 -14.47
C ARG A 386 -10.25 -18.06 -13.27
N ILE A 387 -11.26 -18.48 -12.48
CA ILE A 387 -11.16 -19.45 -11.40
C ILE A 387 -11.43 -20.84 -11.95
#